data_2002091c9c5c8b6f6c94a780dd7f5b3e
#
_entry.id   2002091c9c5c8b6f6c94a780dd7f5b3e
#
_cell.length_a   1.000
_cell.length_b   1.000
_cell.length_c   1.000
_cell.angle_alpha   90.00
_cell.angle_beta   90.00
_cell.angle_gamma   90.00
#
_symmetry.space_group_name_H-M   'P 1'
#
loop_
_entity.id
_entity.type
_entity.pdbx_description
1 polymer ?
#
loop_
_entity_poly.entity_id
_entity_poly.type
_entity_poly.pdbx_seq_one_letter_code
_entity_poly.pdbx_strand_id
1 'polypeptide(L)'
;MTTLAAATKRLLSRLHDPTVAVDTEFIVAPTSMEEAAEILGAATAVGQAVAFYGAGTHRQIGNPVDADLVITTTAMNRIIDYQPDDLTVAVEAGVTLGELEAALTDRNLTAVLPETEPNATVGGVVAAGRSGYRRLRYGPTRDRILQATAATGYGKVVTGGSPVVKASTGYGMPRLLTGSFGTLGLIGPVLLKLWSQPRAAATVVVDDAEVARNVAYRPLAVLGTGGNARVYLGGTMEEVDAQVEAIGGRSSDGLDWPEPHDPPLRLSFRIPARFVDEAVVAARDLDATDWVAQYGVGIVEAGYDRITSDGFSAARAWAESVGGTLVVEASPNDLRRKLGAWGSPPDSVELQREVKDRFDPAGICNPGILPGGI
;
A
#
# COMPACT_ATOMS: atom_id res chain seq x y z
N MET A 1 25.94 19.92 22.37
CA MET A 1 25.68 19.24 21.09
C MET A 1 26.39 17.89 20.95
N THR A 2 27.68 17.78 21.30
CA THR A 2 28.50 16.54 21.16
C THR A 2 27.99 15.34 21.98
N THR A 3 27.40 15.57 23.15
CA THR A 3 26.93 14.51 24.06
C THR A 3 25.61 13.84 23.59
N LEU A 4 24.71 14.59 22.98
CA LEU A 4 23.43 14.05 22.48
C LEU A 4 23.65 13.19 21.24
N ALA A 5 24.50 13.65 20.31
CA ALA A 5 24.89 12.89 19.13
C ALA A 5 25.59 11.56 19.49
N ALA A 6 26.44 11.57 20.56
CA ALA A 6 27.09 10.36 21.04
C ALA A 6 26.11 9.38 21.72
N ALA A 7 25.10 9.89 22.45
CA ALA A 7 24.06 9.07 23.05
C ALA A 7 23.15 8.44 21.99
N THR A 8 22.74 9.22 20.99
CA THR A 8 21.97 8.75 19.82
C THR A 8 22.76 7.68 19.07
N LYS A 9 24.04 7.90 18.78
CA LYS A 9 24.91 6.92 18.11
C LYS A 9 25.08 5.62 18.89
N ARG A 10 25.10 5.68 20.24
CA ARG A 10 25.13 4.48 21.10
C ARG A 10 23.78 3.74 21.10
N LEU A 11 22.66 4.44 21.07
CA LEU A 11 21.33 3.83 20.95
C LEU A 11 21.22 3.12 19.61
N LEU A 12 21.54 3.80 18.53
CA LEU A 12 21.48 3.30 17.15
C LEU A 12 22.36 2.05 16.95
N SER A 13 23.57 2.01 17.54
CA SER A 13 24.48 0.86 17.40
C SER A 13 23.99 -0.43 18.06
N ARG A 14 22.95 -0.37 18.91
CA ARG A 14 22.35 -1.55 19.58
C ARG A 14 21.22 -2.20 18.77
N LEU A 15 20.70 -1.51 17.77
CA LEU A 15 19.42 -1.82 17.10
C LEU A 15 19.61 -2.14 15.62
N HIS A 16 20.81 -2.44 15.17
CA HIS A 16 21.11 -2.71 13.77
C HIS A 16 20.37 -3.95 13.25
N ASP A 17 19.60 -3.80 12.18
CA ASP A 17 18.93 -4.89 11.46
C ASP A 17 19.60 -5.14 10.10
N PRO A 18 20.35 -6.25 9.91
CA PRO A 18 21.03 -6.55 8.66
C PRO A 18 20.09 -7.10 7.56
N THR A 19 18.81 -7.34 7.85
CA THR A 19 17.88 -7.97 6.89
C THR A 19 17.36 -7.00 5.83
N VAL A 20 17.49 -5.69 6.05
CA VAL A 20 17.03 -4.64 5.14
C VAL A 20 18.21 -4.06 4.36
N ALA A 21 18.25 -4.31 3.06
CA ALA A 21 19.27 -3.74 2.18
C ALA A 21 18.89 -2.29 1.78
N VAL A 22 19.63 -1.31 2.27
CA VAL A 22 19.46 0.13 1.96
C VAL A 22 20.82 0.81 1.83
N ASP A 23 20.88 1.91 1.07
CA ASP A 23 22.09 2.70 0.86
C ASP A 23 22.34 3.69 2.02
N THR A 24 22.29 3.21 3.28
CA THR A 24 22.61 4.01 4.46
C THR A 24 23.46 3.21 5.46
N GLU A 25 24.29 3.91 6.21
CA GLU A 25 25.17 3.30 7.23
C GLU A 25 24.42 2.89 8.51
N PHE A 26 23.21 3.42 8.74
CA PHE A 26 22.49 3.24 10.00
C PHE A 26 21.09 2.68 9.79
N ILE A 27 20.91 1.41 10.16
CA ILE A 27 19.60 0.75 10.20
C ILE A 27 19.32 0.35 11.64
N VAL A 28 18.12 0.65 12.13
CA VAL A 28 17.67 0.30 13.48
C VAL A 28 16.31 -0.37 13.45
N ALA A 29 16.11 -1.34 14.33
CA ALA A 29 14.88 -2.11 14.46
C ALA A 29 14.35 -2.01 15.90
N PRO A 30 13.57 -0.98 16.25
CA PRO A 30 12.97 -0.85 17.57
C PRO A 30 12.01 -2.01 17.84
N THR A 31 11.97 -2.45 19.10
CA THR A 31 11.12 -3.56 19.58
C THR A 31 9.80 -3.09 20.17
N SER A 32 9.64 -1.77 20.35
CA SER A 32 8.40 -1.14 20.84
C SER A 32 8.18 0.23 20.23
N MET A 33 6.96 0.74 20.37
CA MET A 33 6.61 2.08 19.89
C MET A 33 7.25 3.18 20.73
N GLU A 34 7.46 2.94 22.02
CA GLU A 34 8.17 3.84 22.93
C GLU A 34 9.61 4.02 22.50
N GLU A 35 10.31 2.92 22.22
CA GLU A 35 11.67 2.93 21.69
C GLU A 35 11.75 3.66 20.34
N ALA A 36 10.81 3.39 19.43
CA ALA A 36 10.71 4.10 18.15
C ALA A 36 10.51 5.61 18.33
N ALA A 37 9.67 6.01 19.30
CA ALA A 37 9.45 7.42 19.61
C ALA A 37 10.71 8.10 20.21
N GLU A 38 11.44 7.41 21.07
CA GLU A 38 12.72 7.90 21.60
C GLU A 38 13.76 8.12 20.50
N ILE A 39 13.88 7.15 19.56
CA ILE A 39 14.77 7.26 18.39
C ILE A 39 14.39 8.47 17.54
N LEU A 40 13.08 8.64 17.22
CA LEU A 40 12.59 9.77 16.44
C LEU A 40 12.82 11.10 17.15
N GLY A 41 12.56 11.19 18.44
CA GLY A 41 12.87 12.39 19.23
C GLY A 41 14.35 12.75 19.22
N ALA A 42 15.23 11.75 19.27
CA ALA A 42 16.67 11.95 19.17
C ALA A 42 17.10 12.39 17.76
N ALA A 43 16.53 11.78 16.70
CA ALA A 43 16.79 12.18 15.32
C ALA A 43 16.33 13.62 15.04
N THR A 44 15.13 13.99 15.53
CA THR A 44 14.61 15.37 15.47
C THR A 44 15.55 16.37 16.14
N ALA A 45 16.08 16.04 17.32
CA ALA A 45 16.96 16.95 18.07
C ALA A 45 18.28 17.25 17.35
N VAL A 46 18.71 16.41 16.42
CA VAL A 46 19.94 16.58 15.63
C VAL A 46 19.67 16.86 14.14
N GLY A 47 18.40 16.88 13.73
CA GLY A 47 17.98 17.17 12.34
C GLY A 47 18.33 16.06 11.35
N GLN A 48 18.35 14.80 11.77
CA GLN A 48 18.60 13.66 10.89
C GLN A 48 17.34 13.23 10.14
N ALA A 49 17.45 13.12 8.82
CA ALA A 49 16.38 12.57 7.98
C ALA A 49 16.21 11.06 8.21
N VAL A 50 14.98 10.61 8.36
CA VAL A 50 14.65 9.22 8.69
C VAL A 50 13.78 8.61 7.60
N ALA A 51 14.17 7.43 7.10
CA ALA A 51 13.30 6.62 6.26
C ALA A 51 12.73 5.43 7.06
N PHE A 52 11.49 5.06 6.74
CA PHE A 52 10.80 3.95 7.39
C PHE A 52 10.58 2.80 6.41
N TYR A 53 10.91 1.58 6.85
CA TYR A 53 10.68 0.37 6.09
C TYR A 53 10.05 -0.73 6.96
N GLY A 54 9.18 -1.55 6.34
CA GLY A 54 8.92 -2.91 6.81
C GLY A 54 9.91 -3.85 6.12
N ALA A 55 9.41 -4.78 5.32
CA ALA A 55 10.23 -5.66 4.48
C ALA A 55 10.82 -4.96 3.21
N GLY A 56 10.57 -3.67 3.01
CA GLY A 56 11.09 -2.91 1.89
C GLY A 56 10.39 -3.14 0.53
N THR A 57 9.29 -3.88 0.49
CA THR A 57 8.57 -4.22 -0.76
C THR A 57 8.03 -3.00 -1.51
N HIS A 58 7.72 -1.92 -0.82
CA HIS A 58 7.17 -0.68 -1.40
C HIS A 58 8.17 0.49 -1.45
N ARG A 59 9.46 0.25 -1.18
CA ARG A 59 10.48 1.32 -1.12
C ARG A 59 10.70 2.08 -2.42
N GLN A 60 10.26 1.51 -3.55
CA GLN A 60 10.39 2.15 -4.86
C GLN A 60 9.20 3.06 -5.20
N ILE A 61 8.13 3.06 -4.41
CA ILE A 61 6.97 3.92 -4.62
C ILE A 61 7.26 5.30 -4.01
N GLY A 62 6.93 6.35 -4.76
CA GLY A 62 7.16 7.73 -4.33
C GLY A 62 8.51 8.29 -4.76
N ASN A 63 8.77 9.54 -4.43
CA ASN A 63 10.07 10.14 -4.71
C ASN A 63 11.16 9.47 -3.87
N PRO A 64 12.39 9.34 -4.39
CA PRO A 64 13.51 8.83 -3.60
C PRO A 64 13.77 9.71 -2.38
N VAL A 65 13.93 9.07 -1.22
CA VAL A 65 14.26 9.73 0.04
C VAL A 65 15.75 9.56 0.31
N ASP A 66 16.44 10.68 0.57
CA ASP A 66 17.81 10.68 1.06
C ASP A 66 17.75 10.73 2.60
N ALA A 67 18.02 9.61 3.25
CA ALA A 67 17.90 9.46 4.69
C ALA A 67 19.27 9.18 5.36
N ASP A 68 19.48 9.80 6.52
CA ASP A 68 20.64 9.55 7.36
C ASP A 68 20.47 8.29 8.23
N LEU A 69 19.21 7.91 8.49
CA LEU A 69 18.82 6.81 9.34
C LEU A 69 17.64 6.04 8.71
N VAL A 70 17.68 4.73 8.79
CA VAL A 70 16.53 3.87 8.48
C VAL A 70 16.01 3.24 9.78
N ILE A 71 14.69 3.34 10.00
CA ILE A 71 13.99 2.62 11.07
C ILE A 71 13.14 1.54 10.41
N THR A 72 13.34 0.27 10.83
CA THR A 72 12.53 -0.85 10.34
C THR A 72 11.56 -1.33 11.40
N THR A 73 10.41 -1.86 10.96
CA THR A 73 9.41 -2.44 11.87
C THR A 73 9.56 -3.95 12.05
N THR A 74 10.60 -4.56 11.48
CA THR A 74 10.77 -6.03 11.44
C THR A 74 10.83 -6.69 12.80
N ALA A 75 11.31 -5.99 13.84
CA ALA A 75 11.33 -6.48 15.22
C ALA A 75 9.97 -6.34 15.95
N MET A 76 9.00 -5.62 15.38
CA MET A 76 7.64 -5.49 15.87
C MET A 76 6.70 -6.34 14.99
N ASN A 77 6.71 -7.66 15.18
CA ASN A 77 6.08 -8.64 14.29
C ASN A 77 5.11 -9.60 15.00
N ARG A 78 4.47 -9.16 16.08
CA ARG A 78 3.54 -9.99 16.85
C ARG A 78 2.10 -9.76 16.45
N ILE A 79 1.28 -10.83 16.47
CA ILE A 79 -0.17 -10.74 16.56
C ILE A 79 -0.49 -10.46 18.02
N ILE A 80 -1.02 -9.27 18.32
CA ILE A 80 -1.20 -8.78 19.71
C ILE A 80 -2.47 -9.34 20.30
N ASP A 81 -3.56 -9.29 19.53
CA ASP A 81 -4.89 -9.73 19.96
C ASP A 81 -5.68 -10.22 18.74
N TYR A 82 -6.32 -11.38 18.87
CA TYR A 82 -7.13 -11.96 17.81
C TYR A 82 -8.48 -12.37 18.36
N GLN A 83 -9.52 -11.66 17.95
CA GLN A 83 -10.91 -11.84 18.35
C GLN A 83 -11.76 -12.29 17.15
N PRO A 84 -11.74 -13.59 16.79
CA PRO A 84 -12.44 -14.08 15.60
C PRO A 84 -13.94 -13.90 15.66
N ASP A 85 -14.55 -13.94 16.84
CA ASP A 85 -15.99 -13.79 17.01
C ASP A 85 -16.44 -12.32 16.83
N ASP A 86 -15.54 -11.37 17.10
CA ASP A 86 -15.73 -9.93 16.85
C ASP A 86 -15.21 -9.50 15.46
N LEU A 87 -14.66 -10.44 14.69
CA LEU A 87 -14.07 -10.20 13.38
C LEU A 87 -12.98 -9.10 13.42
N THR A 88 -12.08 -9.18 14.41
CA THR A 88 -10.97 -8.23 14.54
C THR A 88 -9.65 -8.92 14.86
N VAL A 89 -8.55 -8.29 14.42
CA VAL A 89 -7.19 -8.68 14.82
C VAL A 89 -6.33 -7.44 14.99
N ALA A 90 -5.62 -7.35 16.11
CA ALA A 90 -4.60 -6.34 16.36
C ALA A 90 -3.21 -6.94 16.08
N VAL A 91 -2.45 -6.28 15.22
CA VAL A 91 -1.12 -6.75 14.80
C VAL A 91 -0.11 -5.62 14.83
N GLU A 92 1.13 -5.95 15.11
CA GLU A 92 2.27 -5.04 14.95
C GLU A 92 2.58 -4.80 13.48
N ALA A 93 3.20 -3.66 13.18
CA ALA A 93 3.44 -3.20 11.81
C ALA A 93 4.39 -4.10 11.00
N GLY A 94 5.27 -4.86 11.65
CA GLY A 94 6.23 -5.76 11.03
C GLY A 94 5.69 -7.14 10.69
N VAL A 95 4.46 -7.49 11.11
CA VAL A 95 3.82 -8.74 10.70
C VAL A 95 3.67 -8.76 9.18
N THR A 96 4.11 -9.84 8.52
CA THR A 96 3.94 -10.00 7.08
C THR A 96 2.50 -10.40 6.74
N LEU A 97 2.06 -10.10 5.52
CA LEU A 97 0.73 -10.49 5.06
C LEU A 97 0.56 -12.02 5.03
N GLY A 98 1.63 -12.75 4.67
CA GLY A 98 1.61 -14.21 4.68
C GLY A 98 1.44 -14.79 6.07
N GLU A 99 2.15 -14.27 7.09
CA GLU A 99 2.00 -14.67 8.49
C GLU A 99 0.60 -14.36 9.02
N LEU A 100 0.07 -13.17 8.69
CA LEU A 100 -1.27 -12.78 9.09
C LEU A 100 -2.34 -13.69 8.49
N GLU A 101 -2.34 -13.91 7.17
CA GLU A 101 -3.33 -14.76 6.49
C GLU A 101 -3.23 -16.22 6.99
N ALA A 102 -2.02 -16.74 7.23
CA ALA A 102 -1.83 -18.07 7.82
C ALA A 102 -2.48 -18.19 9.21
N ALA A 103 -2.32 -17.17 10.06
CA ALA A 103 -2.93 -17.16 11.39
C ALA A 103 -4.47 -17.05 11.36
N LEU A 104 -5.05 -16.47 10.31
CA LEU A 104 -6.49 -16.30 10.15
C LEU A 104 -7.19 -17.52 9.51
N THR A 105 -6.42 -18.39 8.85
CA THR A 105 -6.94 -19.53 8.05
C THR A 105 -7.73 -20.53 8.89
N ASP A 106 -7.30 -20.86 10.10
CA ASP A 106 -7.95 -21.85 10.98
C ASP A 106 -9.40 -21.49 11.33
N ARG A 107 -9.74 -20.21 11.31
CA ARG A 107 -11.10 -19.71 11.56
C ARG A 107 -11.82 -19.27 10.28
N ASN A 108 -11.26 -19.59 9.12
CA ASN A 108 -11.78 -19.23 7.79
C ASN A 108 -12.04 -17.71 7.66
N LEU A 109 -11.10 -16.89 8.17
CA LEU A 109 -11.14 -15.43 8.13
C LEU A 109 -10.04 -14.87 7.23
N THR A 110 -10.20 -13.63 6.80
CA THR A 110 -9.23 -12.86 6.01
C THR A 110 -9.28 -11.38 6.37
N ALA A 111 -8.13 -10.72 6.36
CA ALA A 111 -8.02 -9.28 6.50
C ALA A 111 -8.27 -8.54 5.18
N VAL A 112 -8.38 -9.26 4.06
CA VAL A 112 -8.57 -8.71 2.70
C VAL A 112 -7.49 -7.66 2.36
N LEU A 113 -6.24 -7.91 2.72
CA LEU A 113 -5.07 -7.13 2.30
C LEU A 113 -4.58 -7.62 0.93
N PRO A 114 -3.57 -6.99 0.29
CA PRO A 114 -3.08 -7.40 -1.02
C PRO A 114 -2.75 -8.89 -1.12
N GLU A 115 -3.30 -9.56 -2.12
CA GLU A 115 -3.27 -11.01 -2.29
C GLU A 115 -1.92 -11.53 -2.80
N THR A 116 -1.21 -10.70 -3.55
CA THR A 116 0.02 -11.07 -4.28
C THR A 116 1.30 -10.57 -3.62
N GLU A 117 1.21 -10.08 -2.39
CA GLU A 117 2.35 -9.47 -1.67
C GLU A 117 2.60 -10.14 -0.30
N PRO A 118 2.78 -11.50 -0.21
CA PRO A 118 2.84 -12.20 1.07
C PRO A 118 4.01 -11.74 1.97
N ASN A 119 5.08 -11.23 1.38
CA ASN A 119 6.25 -10.74 2.09
C ASN A 119 6.13 -9.27 2.52
N ALA A 120 5.12 -8.54 2.05
CA ALA A 120 4.88 -7.17 2.51
C ALA A 120 4.45 -7.17 3.97
N THR A 121 4.87 -6.15 4.73
CA THR A 121 4.42 -5.99 6.12
C THR A 121 3.12 -5.21 6.19
N VAL A 122 2.31 -5.47 7.21
CA VAL A 122 1.06 -4.74 7.45
C VAL A 122 1.30 -3.24 7.52
N GLY A 123 2.33 -2.79 8.26
CA GLY A 123 2.70 -1.37 8.35
C GLY A 123 3.09 -0.78 7.00
N GLY A 124 3.84 -1.52 6.17
CA GLY A 124 4.23 -1.11 4.82
C GLY A 124 3.03 -0.94 3.88
N VAL A 125 2.08 -1.89 3.92
CA VAL A 125 0.82 -1.82 3.16
C VAL A 125 -0.03 -0.62 3.58
N VAL A 126 -0.15 -0.38 4.89
CA VAL A 126 -0.88 0.79 5.41
C VAL A 126 -0.18 2.08 5.01
N ALA A 127 1.13 2.19 5.20
CA ALA A 127 1.90 3.38 4.85
C ALA A 127 1.79 3.72 3.35
N ALA A 128 1.90 2.73 2.48
CA ALA A 128 1.77 2.92 1.02
C ALA A 128 0.32 3.04 0.54
N GLY A 129 -0.67 2.75 1.40
CA GLY A 129 -2.08 2.75 1.03
C GLY A 129 -2.44 1.68 -0.01
N ARG A 130 -1.65 0.59 -0.06
CA ARG A 130 -1.87 -0.50 -1.02
C ARG A 130 -3.17 -1.22 -0.77
N SER A 131 -3.84 -1.59 -1.82
CA SER A 131 -5.05 -2.41 -1.78
C SER A 131 -4.93 -3.50 -2.83
N GLY A 132 -5.33 -4.71 -2.49
CA GLY A 132 -5.36 -5.82 -3.43
C GLY A 132 -6.49 -5.75 -4.44
N TYR A 133 -6.59 -6.75 -5.28
CA TYR A 133 -7.60 -6.86 -6.35
C TYR A 133 -9.03 -6.93 -5.81
N ARG A 134 -9.23 -7.49 -4.60
CA ARG A 134 -10.55 -7.54 -3.94
C ARG A 134 -11.09 -6.15 -3.51
N ARG A 135 -10.35 -5.08 -3.83
CA ARG A 135 -10.79 -3.69 -3.59
C ARG A 135 -12.14 -3.37 -4.22
N LEU A 136 -12.47 -3.97 -5.37
CA LEU A 136 -13.77 -3.79 -6.02
C LEU A 136 -14.94 -4.18 -5.09
N ARG A 137 -14.79 -5.30 -4.39
CA ARG A 137 -15.82 -5.85 -3.49
C ARG A 137 -15.81 -5.22 -2.11
N TYR A 138 -14.63 -5.01 -1.54
CA TYR A 138 -14.45 -4.69 -0.13
C TYR A 138 -14.01 -3.24 0.13
N GLY A 139 -13.74 -2.46 -0.91
CA GLY A 139 -13.21 -1.09 -0.78
C GLY A 139 -11.69 -1.04 -0.55
N PRO A 140 -11.12 0.13 -0.33
CA PRO A 140 -9.69 0.31 -0.11
C PRO A 140 -9.26 -0.12 1.31
N THR A 141 -7.98 -0.45 1.49
CA THR A 141 -7.39 -0.89 2.76
C THR A 141 -7.69 0.04 3.94
N ARG A 142 -7.72 1.35 3.72
CA ARG A 142 -8.04 2.35 4.75
C ARG A 142 -9.40 2.14 5.46
N ASP A 143 -10.34 1.48 4.81
CA ASP A 143 -11.68 1.24 5.38
C ASP A 143 -11.74 -0.02 6.25
N ARG A 144 -10.61 -0.77 6.35
CA ARG A 144 -10.46 -1.96 7.19
C ARG A 144 -9.76 -1.69 8.51
N ILE A 145 -9.09 -0.52 8.62
CA ILE A 145 -8.31 -0.18 9.80
C ILE A 145 -9.22 0.53 10.79
N LEU A 146 -9.49 -0.13 11.91
CA LEU A 146 -10.33 0.39 12.98
C LEU A 146 -9.55 1.32 13.91
N GLN A 147 -8.30 0.95 14.23
CA GLN A 147 -7.40 1.72 15.09
C GLN A 147 -5.98 1.64 14.55
N ALA A 148 -5.21 2.69 14.73
CA ALA A 148 -3.79 2.71 14.38
C ALA A 148 -2.99 3.54 15.39
N THR A 149 -1.75 3.08 15.64
CA THR A 149 -0.77 3.77 16.48
C THR A 149 0.38 4.27 15.60
N ALA A 150 0.96 5.41 15.93
CA ALA A 150 2.16 5.93 15.27
C ALA A 150 3.11 6.57 16.27
N ALA A 151 4.41 6.43 16.02
CA ALA A 151 5.45 7.24 16.64
C ALA A 151 5.73 8.45 15.74
N THR A 152 5.48 9.64 16.24
CA THR A 152 5.55 10.91 15.49
C THR A 152 6.97 11.46 15.43
N GLY A 153 7.24 12.35 14.48
CA GLY A 153 8.55 13.00 14.33
C GLY A 153 9.00 13.79 15.55
N TYR A 154 8.09 14.21 16.44
CA TYR A 154 8.47 14.87 17.70
C TYR A 154 8.61 13.91 18.89
N GLY A 155 8.72 12.60 18.63
CA GLY A 155 9.07 11.60 19.64
C GLY A 155 7.92 11.21 20.57
N LYS A 156 6.65 11.22 20.10
CA LYS A 156 5.51 10.77 20.89
C LYS A 156 4.76 9.65 20.22
N VAL A 157 4.27 8.72 21.02
CA VAL A 157 3.33 7.70 20.57
C VAL A 157 1.91 8.27 20.62
N VAL A 158 1.20 8.15 19.52
CA VAL A 158 -0.19 8.58 19.39
C VAL A 158 -1.04 7.44 18.86
N THR A 159 -2.25 7.27 19.36
CA THR A 159 -3.20 6.25 18.92
C THR A 159 -4.53 6.91 18.56
N GLY A 160 -5.10 6.51 17.42
CA GLY A 160 -6.40 7.01 16.98
C GLY A 160 -7.25 5.92 16.37
N GLY A 161 -8.54 6.17 16.31
CA GLY A 161 -9.54 5.17 15.96
C GLY A 161 -10.20 4.55 17.20
N SER A 162 -10.96 3.49 16.99
CA SER A 162 -11.71 2.83 18.07
C SER A 162 -11.83 1.33 17.78
N PRO A 163 -11.78 0.47 18.81
CA PRO A 163 -11.98 -0.98 18.62
C PRO A 163 -13.38 -1.36 18.14
N VAL A 164 -14.31 -0.40 18.10
CA VAL A 164 -15.70 -0.65 17.66
C VAL A 164 -15.94 -0.10 16.26
N VAL A 165 -16.73 -0.83 15.46
CA VAL A 165 -17.03 -0.52 14.05
C VAL A 165 -17.75 0.83 13.86
N LYS A 166 -18.41 1.35 14.90
CA LYS A 166 -19.09 2.65 14.89
C LYS A 166 -18.55 3.51 16.05
N ALA A 167 -17.44 4.20 15.81
CA ALA A 167 -16.97 5.25 16.71
C ALA A 167 -17.63 6.58 16.33
N SER A 168 -18.45 7.13 17.23
CA SER A 168 -19.05 8.47 17.08
C SER A 168 -18.06 9.60 17.38
N THR A 169 -16.93 9.29 18.01
CA THR A 169 -15.92 10.25 18.44
C THR A 169 -14.53 9.67 18.17
N GLY A 170 -13.95 10.00 17.04
CA GLY A 170 -12.57 9.64 16.73
C GLY A 170 -12.09 10.41 15.50
N TYR A 171 -10.98 11.09 15.62
CA TYR A 171 -10.30 11.63 14.46
C TYR A 171 -9.96 10.46 13.53
N GLY A 172 -10.17 10.62 12.22
CA GLY A 172 -9.90 9.60 11.21
C GLY A 172 -8.42 9.27 11.04
N MET A 173 -7.69 9.13 12.15
CA MET A 173 -6.24 8.89 12.16
C MET A 173 -5.84 7.62 11.38
N PRO A 174 -6.56 6.49 11.45
CA PRO A 174 -6.25 5.35 10.60
C PRO A 174 -6.30 5.70 9.11
N ARG A 175 -7.28 6.51 8.69
CA ARG A 175 -7.38 6.99 7.30
C ARG A 175 -6.28 7.98 6.93
N LEU A 176 -5.85 8.81 7.89
CA LEU A 176 -4.78 9.78 7.72
C LEU A 176 -3.42 9.11 7.54
N LEU A 177 -3.15 8.06 8.34
CA LEU A 177 -1.92 7.27 8.26
C LEU A 177 -1.86 6.39 7.01
N THR A 178 -3.02 5.94 6.49
CA THR A 178 -3.06 5.12 5.28
C THR A 178 -2.72 5.95 4.04
N GLY A 179 -1.64 5.58 3.36
CA GLY A 179 -1.12 6.33 2.21
C GLY A 179 -0.28 7.55 2.59
N SER A 180 0.09 7.68 3.87
CA SER A 180 0.99 8.76 4.33
C SER A 180 2.45 8.52 3.95
N PHE A 181 2.82 7.33 3.50
CA PHE A 181 4.20 6.94 3.21
C PHE A 181 5.17 7.23 4.36
N GLY A 182 4.69 7.16 5.61
CA GLY A 182 5.49 7.44 6.78
C GLY A 182 5.85 8.91 7.01
N THR A 183 5.33 9.84 6.20
CA THR A 183 5.62 11.28 6.38
C THR A 183 5.09 11.86 7.69
N LEU A 184 4.14 11.17 8.33
CA LEU A 184 3.56 11.55 9.61
C LEU A 184 4.20 10.82 10.81
N GLY A 185 5.15 9.93 10.56
CA GLY A 185 5.83 9.12 11.57
C GLY A 185 5.82 7.63 11.25
N LEU A 186 6.42 6.84 12.12
CA LEU A 186 6.46 5.37 12.03
C LEU A 186 5.10 4.79 12.40
N ILE A 187 4.48 4.05 11.49
CA ILE A 187 3.24 3.31 11.77
C ILE A 187 3.59 2.10 12.64
N GLY A 188 2.86 1.97 13.73
CA GLY A 188 2.98 0.88 14.70
C GLY A 188 1.82 -0.11 14.60
N PRO A 189 1.32 -0.61 15.74
CA PRO A 189 0.20 -1.54 15.76
C PRO A 189 -1.05 -0.98 15.11
N VAL A 190 -1.76 -1.87 14.39
CA VAL A 190 -3.07 -1.60 13.79
C VAL A 190 -4.09 -2.64 14.21
N LEU A 191 -5.32 -2.21 14.41
CA LEU A 191 -6.48 -3.08 14.58
C LEU A 191 -7.21 -3.17 13.25
N LEU A 192 -7.30 -4.38 12.69
CA LEU A 192 -7.92 -4.67 11.42
C LEU A 192 -9.30 -5.31 11.62
N LYS A 193 -10.25 -4.92 10.79
CA LYS A 193 -11.50 -5.63 10.60
C LYS A 193 -11.27 -6.85 9.71
N LEU A 194 -11.92 -7.97 10.06
CA LEU A 194 -11.86 -9.22 9.31
C LEU A 194 -13.18 -9.51 8.59
N TRP A 195 -13.11 -10.43 7.66
CA TRP A 195 -14.24 -11.00 6.93
C TRP A 195 -14.10 -12.53 6.89
N SER A 196 -15.23 -13.22 6.81
CA SER A 196 -15.22 -14.64 6.47
C SER A 196 -14.72 -14.82 5.04
N GLN A 197 -13.89 -15.83 4.83
CA GLN A 197 -13.53 -16.25 3.47
C GLN A 197 -14.77 -16.83 2.77
N PRO A 198 -14.89 -16.69 1.45
CA PRO A 198 -15.98 -17.32 0.70
C PRO A 198 -15.88 -18.84 0.81
N ARG A 199 -17.03 -19.52 0.87
CA ARG A 199 -17.13 -20.99 0.94
C ARG A 199 -16.80 -21.65 -0.40
N ALA A 200 -17.08 -20.93 -1.49
CA ALA A 200 -16.73 -21.31 -2.85
C ALA A 200 -16.16 -20.09 -3.57
N ALA A 201 -15.24 -20.34 -4.47
CA ALA A 201 -14.67 -19.31 -5.33
C ALA A 201 -14.42 -19.87 -6.73
N ALA A 202 -14.57 -19.04 -7.74
CA ALA A 202 -14.27 -19.38 -9.12
C ALA A 202 -13.63 -18.21 -9.86
N THR A 203 -12.80 -18.54 -10.85
CA THR A 203 -12.28 -17.59 -11.84
C THR A 203 -12.93 -17.90 -13.18
N VAL A 204 -13.58 -16.90 -13.80
CA VAL A 204 -14.21 -17.02 -15.13
C VAL A 204 -13.44 -16.18 -16.13
N VAL A 205 -12.92 -16.82 -17.18
CA VAL A 205 -12.23 -16.13 -18.29
C VAL A 205 -13.26 -15.71 -19.33
N VAL A 206 -13.25 -14.42 -19.68
CA VAL A 206 -14.19 -13.79 -20.61
C VAL A 206 -13.44 -12.93 -21.63
N ASP A 207 -14.07 -12.64 -22.75
CA ASP A 207 -13.49 -11.78 -23.79
C ASP A 207 -13.70 -10.28 -23.49
N ASP A 208 -14.80 -9.92 -22.81
CA ASP A 208 -15.18 -8.54 -22.52
C ASP A 208 -15.37 -8.33 -21.01
N ALA A 209 -14.46 -7.55 -20.41
CA ALA A 209 -14.47 -7.25 -18.99
C ALA A 209 -15.67 -6.40 -18.55
N GLU A 210 -16.09 -5.44 -19.38
CA GLU A 210 -17.17 -4.53 -19.02
C GLU A 210 -18.53 -5.22 -19.10
N VAL A 211 -18.76 -6.02 -20.13
CA VAL A 211 -19.96 -6.86 -20.25
C VAL A 211 -20.04 -7.81 -19.05
N ALA A 212 -18.95 -8.52 -18.76
CA ALA A 212 -18.90 -9.45 -17.63
C ALA A 212 -19.11 -8.76 -16.27
N ARG A 213 -18.53 -7.57 -16.08
CA ARG A 213 -18.71 -6.77 -14.85
C ARG A 213 -20.18 -6.37 -14.65
N ASN A 214 -20.90 -6.09 -15.72
CA ASN A 214 -22.32 -5.71 -15.65
C ASN A 214 -23.23 -6.91 -15.37
N VAL A 215 -22.83 -8.12 -15.74
CA VAL A 215 -23.56 -9.38 -15.47
C VAL A 215 -23.25 -9.92 -14.07
N ALA A 216 -21.99 -9.84 -13.65
CA ALA A 216 -21.56 -10.40 -12.37
C ALA A 216 -22.18 -9.66 -11.17
N TYR A 217 -22.79 -10.42 -10.26
CA TYR A 217 -23.31 -9.87 -9.02
C TYR A 217 -22.21 -9.77 -7.95
N ARG A 218 -21.79 -8.55 -7.63
CA ARG A 218 -20.79 -8.25 -6.59
C ARG A 218 -19.51 -9.10 -6.71
N PRO A 219 -18.81 -9.11 -7.85
CA PRO A 219 -17.59 -9.88 -8.02
C PRO A 219 -16.52 -9.44 -7.02
N LEU A 220 -15.58 -10.32 -6.68
CA LEU A 220 -14.41 -9.99 -5.87
C LEU A 220 -13.50 -9.01 -6.62
N ALA A 221 -13.27 -9.29 -7.90
CA ALA A 221 -12.51 -8.46 -8.82
C ALA A 221 -12.94 -8.75 -10.27
N VAL A 222 -12.67 -7.79 -11.17
CA VAL A 222 -12.70 -7.98 -12.63
C VAL A 222 -11.38 -7.42 -13.15
N LEU A 223 -10.53 -8.30 -13.69
CA LEU A 223 -9.19 -7.94 -14.13
C LEU A 223 -9.03 -8.23 -15.63
N GLY A 224 -8.37 -7.30 -16.34
CA GLY A 224 -7.89 -7.53 -17.69
C GLY A 224 -6.38 -7.74 -17.70
N THR A 225 -5.92 -8.72 -18.50
CA THR A 225 -4.50 -9.03 -18.70
C THR A 225 -4.28 -9.58 -20.11
N GLY A 226 -3.33 -9.06 -20.86
CA GLY A 226 -2.84 -9.72 -22.10
C GLY A 226 -3.88 -10.06 -23.18
N GLY A 227 -5.07 -9.44 -23.18
CA GLY A 227 -6.11 -9.66 -24.17
C GLY A 227 -7.33 -10.45 -23.71
N ASN A 228 -7.32 -10.98 -22.47
CA ASN A 228 -8.49 -11.61 -21.85
C ASN A 228 -8.84 -10.89 -20.55
N ALA A 229 -10.10 -11.00 -20.12
CA ALA A 229 -10.53 -10.57 -18.82
C ALA A 229 -10.87 -11.79 -17.94
N ARG A 230 -10.72 -11.61 -16.63
CA ARG A 230 -11.06 -12.60 -15.61
C ARG A 230 -11.98 -11.97 -14.59
N VAL A 231 -13.10 -12.65 -14.34
CA VAL A 231 -14.04 -12.32 -13.26
C VAL A 231 -13.78 -13.26 -12.09
N TYR A 232 -13.52 -12.70 -10.92
CA TYR A 232 -13.26 -13.45 -9.69
C TYR A 232 -14.51 -13.42 -8.83
N LEU A 233 -15.04 -14.60 -8.57
CA LEU A 233 -16.28 -14.81 -7.83
C LEU A 233 -16.00 -15.44 -6.47
N GLY A 234 -16.83 -15.12 -5.47
CA GLY A 234 -16.76 -15.75 -4.16
C GLY A 234 -18.06 -15.59 -3.40
N GLY A 235 -18.52 -16.69 -2.80
CA GLY A 235 -19.80 -16.74 -2.08
C GLY A 235 -20.10 -18.14 -1.56
N THR A 236 -21.38 -18.52 -1.53
CA THR A 236 -21.80 -19.93 -1.40
C THR A 236 -21.59 -20.66 -2.72
N MET A 237 -21.65 -22.00 -2.71
CA MET A 237 -21.52 -22.78 -3.94
C MET A 237 -22.62 -22.40 -4.95
N GLU A 238 -23.87 -22.33 -4.49
CA GLU A 238 -25.02 -22.01 -5.35
C GLU A 238 -24.90 -20.59 -5.98
N GLU A 239 -24.40 -19.61 -5.20
CA GLU A 239 -24.18 -18.25 -5.71
C GLU A 239 -23.09 -18.21 -6.78
N VAL A 240 -21.99 -18.95 -6.57
CA VAL A 240 -20.88 -19.00 -7.52
C VAL A 240 -21.29 -19.73 -8.79
N ASP A 241 -21.93 -20.90 -8.69
CA ASP A 241 -22.39 -21.69 -9.84
C ASP A 241 -23.38 -20.91 -10.71
N ALA A 242 -24.37 -20.26 -10.09
CA ALA A 242 -25.34 -19.43 -10.81
C ALA A 242 -24.67 -18.26 -11.55
N GLN A 243 -23.64 -17.63 -10.97
CA GLN A 243 -22.92 -16.55 -11.63
C GLN A 243 -22.01 -17.05 -12.75
N VAL A 244 -21.33 -18.19 -12.58
CA VAL A 244 -20.55 -18.83 -13.64
C VAL A 244 -21.42 -19.11 -14.86
N GLU A 245 -22.63 -19.66 -14.64
CA GLU A 245 -23.60 -19.91 -15.71
C GLU A 245 -24.07 -18.62 -16.38
N ALA A 246 -24.40 -17.59 -15.60
CA ALA A 246 -24.87 -16.30 -16.11
C ALA A 246 -23.82 -15.52 -16.90
N ILE A 247 -22.56 -15.55 -16.48
CA ILE A 247 -21.45 -14.87 -17.15
C ILE A 247 -21.06 -15.62 -18.42
N GLY A 248 -21.06 -16.97 -18.38
CA GLY A 248 -20.53 -17.81 -19.44
C GLY A 248 -18.99 -17.75 -19.49
N GLY A 249 -18.41 -18.40 -20.50
CA GLY A 249 -16.96 -18.46 -20.66
C GLY A 249 -16.34 -19.71 -20.02
N ARG A 250 -15.00 -19.72 -19.91
CA ARG A 250 -14.26 -20.83 -19.28
C ARG A 250 -14.07 -20.54 -17.81
N SER A 251 -14.47 -21.45 -16.96
CA SER A 251 -14.31 -21.31 -15.52
C SER A 251 -13.33 -22.32 -14.95
N SER A 252 -12.69 -21.95 -13.82
CA SER A 252 -11.90 -22.81 -12.97
C SER A 252 -12.25 -22.55 -11.51
N ASP A 253 -12.12 -23.58 -10.67
CA ASP A 253 -12.30 -23.44 -9.23
C ASP A 253 -11.17 -22.59 -8.64
N GLY A 254 -11.51 -21.80 -7.62
CA GLY A 254 -10.56 -20.96 -6.90
C GLY A 254 -10.30 -19.60 -7.56
N LEU A 255 -9.33 -18.89 -6.99
CA LEU A 255 -8.95 -17.52 -7.41
C LEU A 255 -7.57 -17.56 -8.06
N ASP A 256 -7.55 -17.56 -9.39
CA ASP A 256 -6.33 -17.56 -10.20
C ASP A 256 -5.85 -16.11 -10.42
N TRP A 257 -5.26 -15.51 -9.37
CA TRP A 257 -4.74 -14.15 -9.43
C TRP A 257 -3.59 -14.04 -10.43
N PRO A 258 -3.45 -12.88 -11.13
CA PRO A 258 -2.26 -12.64 -11.96
C PRO A 258 -0.98 -12.76 -11.13
N GLU A 259 0.00 -13.46 -11.67
CA GLU A 259 1.33 -13.53 -11.06
C GLU A 259 1.97 -12.13 -11.00
N PRO A 260 2.60 -11.77 -9.88
CA PRO A 260 3.29 -10.51 -9.79
C PRO A 260 4.52 -10.49 -10.71
N HIS A 261 4.58 -9.49 -11.58
CA HIS A 261 5.76 -9.19 -12.37
C HIS A 261 6.64 -8.17 -11.63
N ASP A 262 7.95 -8.28 -11.79
CA ASP A 262 8.94 -7.34 -11.24
C ASP A 262 9.78 -6.71 -12.37
N PRO A 263 9.16 -5.92 -13.27
CA PRO A 263 9.85 -5.27 -14.37
C PRO A 263 10.76 -4.14 -13.83
N PRO A 264 11.80 -3.75 -14.58
CA PRO A 264 12.70 -2.66 -14.21
C PRO A 264 11.99 -1.32 -13.99
N LEU A 265 10.88 -1.11 -14.70
CA LEU A 265 10.04 0.06 -14.58
C LEU A 265 8.56 -0.37 -14.48
N ARG A 266 7.86 0.11 -13.44
CA ARG A 266 6.42 -0.09 -13.26
C ARG A 266 5.71 1.24 -13.13
N LEU A 267 4.67 1.41 -13.93
CA LEU A 267 3.78 2.57 -13.91
C LEU A 267 2.38 2.14 -13.48
N SER A 268 1.67 3.03 -12.79
CA SER A 268 0.28 2.85 -12.39
C SER A 268 -0.55 4.05 -12.86
N PHE A 269 -1.44 3.81 -13.81
CA PHE A 269 -2.50 4.75 -14.15
C PHE A 269 -3.59 4.62 -13.09
N ARG A 270 -3.89 5.72 -12.41
CA ARG A 270 -4.96 5.84 -11.43
C ARG A 270 -5.97 6.85 -11.95
N ILE A 271 -7.01 6.36 -12.59
CA ILE A 271 -7.93 7.14 -13.41
C ILE A 271 -9.40 6.83 -13.03
N PRO A 272 -10.39 7.65 -13.40
CA PRO A 272 -11.78 7.27 -13.24
C PRO A 272 -12.08 5.96 -13.98
N ALA A 273 -12.84 5.06 -13.34
CA ALA A 273 -13.03 3.67 -13.79
C ALA A 273 -13.55 3.52 -15.23
N ARG A 274 -14.25 4.53 -15.76
CA ARG A 274 -14.74 4.55 -17.14
C ARG A 274 -13.65 4.68 -18.21
N PHE A 275 -12.43 5.03 -17.84
CA PHE A 275 -11.29 5.23 -18.74
C PHE A 275 -10.25 4.10 -18.65
N VAL A 276 -10.64 2.93 -18.13
CA VAL A 276 -9.69 1.81 -17.95
C VAL A 276 -9.20 1.30 -19.31
N ASP A 277 -10.05 1.19 -20.31
CA ASP A 277 -9.67 0.70 -21.63
C ASP A 277 -8.73 1.67 -22.35
N GLU A 278 -8.97 2.99 -22.24
CA GLU A 278 -8.08 4.00 -22.78
C GLU A 278 -6.73 4.00 -22.05
N ALA A 279 -6.70 3.73 -20.74
CA ALA A 279 -5.45 3.59 -19.99
C ALA A 279 -4.67 2.34 -20.42
N VAL A 280 -5.34 1.23 -20.75
CA VAL A 280 -4.70 0.04 -21.34
C VAL A 280 -4.10 0.38 -22.70
N VAL A 281 -4.81 1.14 -23.56
CA VAL A 281 -4.26 1.60 -24.83
C VAL A 281 -3.04 2.47 -24.59
N ALA A 282 -3.12 3.47 -23.69
CA ALA A 282 -1.99 4.34 -23.37
C ALA A 282 -0.77 3.55 -22.83
N ALA A 283 -1.00 2.52 -22.00
CA ALA A 283 0.07 1.65 -21.52
C ALA A 283 0.74 0.89 -22.67
N ARG A 284 -0.04 0.34 -23.61
CA ARG A 284 0.45 -0.39 -24.78
C ARG A 284 1.19 0.51 -25.79
N ASP A 285 0.75 1.75 -25.96
CA ASP A 285 1.40 2.76 -26.80
C ASP A 285 2.78 3.17 -26.24
N LEU A 286 3.03 2.90 -24.93
CA LEU A 286 4.31 3.06 -24.26
C LEU A 286 5.17 1.78 -24.31
N ASP A 287 4.79 0.77 -25.10
CA ASP A 287 5.46 -0.53 -25.19
C ASP A 287 5.43 -1.33 -23.87
N ALA A 288 4.29 -1.35 -23.16
CA ALA A 288 4.13 -2.17 -21.96
C ALA A 288 4.41 -3.65 -22.27
N THR A 289 5.31 -4.28 -21.51
CA THR A 289 5.63 -5.70 -21.59
C THR A 289 4.55 -6.59 -20.98
N ASP A 290 3.90 -6.06 -19.96
CA ASP A 290 2.75 -6.67 -19.29
C ASP A 290 1.85 -5.58 -18.70
N TRP A 291 0.64 -5.94 -18.35
CA TRP A 291 -0.27 -5.04 -17.64
C TRP A 291 -1.42 -5.79 -16.95
N VAL A 292 -1.92 -5.19 -15.87
CA VAL A 292 -3.13 -5.61 -15.16
C VAL A 292 -4.07 -4.41 -15.04
N ALA A 293 -5.25 -4.52 -15.61
CA ALA A 293 -6.30 -3.51 -15.54
C ALA A 293 -7.39 -3.94 -14.53
N GLN A 294 -7.74 -3.06 -13.59
CA GLN A 294 -8.74 -3.32 -12.55
C GLN A 294 -10.04 -2.60 -12.91
N TYR A 295 -10.96 -3.31 -13.55
CA TYR A 295 -12.26 -2.77 -13.98
C TYR A 295 -13.16 -2.45 -12.79
N GLY A 296 -13.83 -1.30 -12.86
CA GLY A 296 -14.66 -0.78 -11.77
C GLY A 296 -13.87 -0.10 -10.64
N VAL A 297 -12.53 -0.21 -10.65
CA VAL A 297 -11.64 0.46 -9.70
C VAL A 297 -10.94 1.66 -10.32
N GLY A 298 -10.49 1.55 -11.58
CA GLY A 298 -9.78 2.61 -12.29
C GLY A 298 -8.27 2.59 -12.03
N ILE A 299 -7.67 1.39 -12.00
CA ILE A 299 -6.23 1.22 -11.89
C ILE A 299 -5.75 0.36 -13.06
N VAL A 300 -4.70 0.79 -13.75
CA VAL A 300 -3.95 -0.03 -14.70
C VAL A 300 -2.48 0.01 -14.30
N GLU A 301 -1.96 -1.12 -13.84
CA GLU A 301 -0.55 -1.31 -13.55
C GLU A 301 0.12 -1.93 -14.78
N ALA A 302 1.23 -1.36 -15.20
CA ALA A 302 1.94 -1.82 -16.40
C ALA A 302 3.46 -1.82 -16.18
N GLY A 303 4.11 -2.85 -16.71
CA GLY A 303 5.54 -3.06 -16.68
C GLY A 303 6.23 -2.66 -17.98
N TYR A 304 7.46 -2.20 -17.87
CA TYR A 304 8.26 -1.73 -19.02
C TYR A 304 9.72 -2.08 -18.86
N ASP A 305 10.39 -2.45 -19.94
CA ASP A 305 11.84 -2.56 -19.99
C ASP A 305 12.50 -1.16 -20.08
N ARG A 306 11.85 -0.27 -20.80
CA ARG A 306 12.31 1.13 -21.02
C ARG A 306 11.13 1.99 -21.42
N ILE A 307 11.28 3.31 -21.26
CA ILE A 307 10.28 4.30 -21.66
C ILE A 307 10.96 5.54 -22.23
N THR A 308 10.34 6.19 -23.20
CA THR A 308 10.78 7.49 -23.69
C THR A 308 10.23 8.61 -22.82
N SER A 309 11.00 9.68 -22.62
CA SER A 309 10.56 10.83 -21.83
C SER A 309 9.31 11.51 -22.41
N ASP A 310 9.23 11.61 -23.75
CA ASP A 310 8.11 12.23 -24.45
C ASP A 310 6.83 11.39 -24.32
N GLY A 311 6.93 10.07 -24.53
CA GLY A 311 5.80 9.16 -24.36
C GLY A 311 5.27 9.15 -22.93
N PHE A 312 6.18 9.10 -21.95
CA PHE A 312 5.81 9.20 -20.54
C PHE A 312 5.09 10.51 -20.21
N SER A 313 5.62 11.65 -20.70
CA SER A 313 5.01 12.96 -20.49
C SER A 313 3.63 13.06 -21.12
N ALA A 314 3.45 12.51 -22.33
CA ALA A 314 2.15 12.48 -23.02
C ALA A 314 1.13 11.60 -22.26
N ALA A 315 1.52 10.41 -21.80
CA ALA A 315 0.65 9.53 -21.03
C ALA A 315 0.26 10.14 -19.69
N ARG A 316 1.20 10.82 -19.00
CA ARG A 316 0.89 11.53 -17.76
C ARG A 316 -0.09 12.69 -17.98
N ALA A 317 0.16 13.52 -19.01
CA ALA A 317 -0.74 14.62 -19.35
C ALA A 317 -2.15 14.12 -19.70
N TRP A 318 -2.26 12.99 -20.42
CA TRP A 318 -3.55 12.38 -20.68
C TRP A 318 -4.24 11.91 -19.38
N ALA A 319 -3.53 11.18 -18.50
CA ALA A 319 -4.10 10.72 -17.25
C ALA A 319 -4.62 11.90 -16.39
N GLU A 320 -3.86 12.99 -16.31
CA GLU A 320 -4.26 14.22 -15.59
C GLU A 320 -5.47 14.90 -16.27
N SER A 321 -5.54 14.92 -17.60
CA SER A 321 -6.64 15.53 -18.33
C SER A 321 -8.00 14.87 -18.10
N VAL A 322 -8.00 13.56 -17.77
CA VAL A 322 -9.21 12.82 -17.42
C VAL A 322 -9.52 12.80 -15.92
N GLY A 323 -8.77 13.58 -15.13
CA GLY A 323 -8.92 13.70 -13.66
C GLY A 323 -8.25 12.57 -12.87
N GLY A 324 -7.24 11.94 -13.45
CA GLY A 324 -6.43 10.90 -12.82
C GLY A 324 -4.97 11.31 -12.63
N THR A 325 -4.09 10.32 -12.49
CA THR A 325 -2.64 10.50 -12.40
C THR A 325 -1.89 9.27 -12.92
N LEU A 326 -0.66 9.46 -13.39
CA LEU A 326 0.30 8.41 -13.71
C LEU A 326 1.42 8.39 -12.68
N VAL A 327 1.50 7.33 -11.90
CA VAL A 327 2.47 7.15 -10.81
C VAL A 327 3.59 6.21 -11.26
N VAL A 328 4.84 6.56 -10.95
CA VAL A 328 5.99 5.65 -11.09
C VAL A 328 6.07 4.80 -9.81
N GLU A 329 5.71 3.52 -9.90
CA GLU A 329 5.70 2.61 -8.75
C GLU A 329 7.02 1.90 -8.53
N ALA A 330 7.77 1.64 -9.61
CA ALA A 330 9.12 1.12 -9.53
C ALA A 330 9.98 1.65 -10.68
N SER A 331 11.20 2.08 -10.36
CA SER A 331 12.24 2.43 -11.33
C SER A 331 13.57 2.63 -10.60
N PRO A 332 14.72 2.62 -11.29
CA PRO A 332 15.97 3.13 -10.75
C PRO A 332 15.82 4.56 -10.21
N ASN A 333 16.49 4.87 -9.10
CA ASN A 333 16.37 6.16 -8.40
C ASN A 333 16.62 7.37 -9.33
N ASP A 334 17.65 7.31 -10.17
CA ASP A 334 17.99 8.41 -11.10
C ASP A 334 16.88 8.68 -12.11
N LEU A 335 16.28 7.61 -12.66
CA LEU A 335 15.15 7.74 -13.56
C LEU A 335 13.93 8.30 -12.84
N ARG A 336 13.64 7.83 -11.62
CA ARG A 336 12.53 8.29 -10.80
C ARG A 336 12.67 9.76 -10.40
N ARG A 337 13.90 10.23 -10.08
CA ARG A 337 14.18 11.65 -9.85
C ARG A 337 13.93 12.48 -11.12
N LYS A 338 14.30 11.97 -12.30
CA LYS A 338 14.10 12.65 -13.58
C LYS A 338 12.64 12.73 -14.00
N LEU A 339 11.89 11.62 -13.87
CA LEU A 339 10.48 11.53 -14.28
C LEU A 339 9.53 12.19 -13.26
N GLY A 340 9.94 12.25 -11.98
CA GLY A 340 9.05 12.49 -10.85
C GLY A 340 8.15 11.30 -10.58
N ALA A 341 8.08 10.81 -9.34
CA ALA A 341 7.27 9.63 -9.01
C ALA A 341 5.77 9.88 -9.16
N TRP A 342 5.33 11.06 -8.84
CA TRP A 342 3.95 11.51 -8.85
C TRP A 342 3.66 12.41 -10.05
N GLY A 343 2.40 12.62 -10.37
CA GLY A 343 1.97 13.69 -11.27
C GLY A 343 2.03 15.08 -10.62
N SER A 344 1.22 15.99 -11.12
CA SER A 344 1.04 17.32 -10.55
C SER A 344 0.60 17.22 -9.08
N PRO A 345 1.11 18.08 -8.17
CA PRO A 345 0.63 18.12 -6.79
C PRO A 345 -0.88 18.34 -6.74
N PRO A 346 -1.61 17.68 -5.82
CA PRO A 346 -3.05 17.89 -5.67
C PRO A 346 -3.33 19.28 -5.07
N ASP A 347 -4.54 19.80 -5.30
CA ASP A 347 -4.99 21.10 -4.75
C ASP A 347 -4.91 21.14 -3.21
N SER A 348 -4.95 19.96 -2.56
CA SER A 348 -4.84 19.81 -1.10
C SER A 348 -3.42 19.80 -0.56
N VAL A 349 -2.39 20.07 -1.38
CA VAL A 349 -0.97 19.95 -0.98
C VAL A 349 -0.62 20.82 0.23
N GLU A 350 -1.16 22.04 0.32
CA GLU A 350 -0.91 22.94 1.46
C GLU A 350 -1.53 22.38 2.75
N LEU A 351 -2.76 21.84 2.69
CA LEU A 351 -3.37 21.17 3.82
C LEU A 351 -2.57 19.93 4.26
N GLN A 352 -2.00 19.19 3.30
CA GLN A 352 -1.14 18.04 3.62
C GLN A 352 0.14 18.50 4.34
N ARG A 353 0.73 19.65 3.95
CA ARG A 353 1.87 20.25 4.66
C ARG A 353 1.51 20.63 6.09
N GLU A 354 0.40 21.32 6.27
CA GLU A 354 -0.08 21.70 7.63
C GLU A 354 -0.27 20.47 8.52
N VAL A 355 -0.81 19.38 7.97
CA VAL A 355 -0.95 18.12 8.71
C VAL A 355 0.43 17.53 9.05
N LYS A 356 1.37 17.48 8.08
CA LYS A 356 2.73 17.00 8.32
C LYS A 356 3.42 17.80 9.43
N ASP A 357 3.34 19.12 9.40
CA ASP A 357 3.95 19.99 10.41
C ASP A 357 3.43 19.73 11.84
N ARG A 358 2.20 19.20 11.97
CA ARG A 358 1.64 18.80 13.26
C ARG A 358 2.20 17.49 13.79
N PHE A 359 2.56 16.56 12.89
CA PHE A 359 3.07 15.25 13.25
C PHE A 359 4.60 15.19 13.24
N ASP A 360 5.22 15.98 12.39
CA ASP A 360 6.67 16.00 12.14
C ASP A 360 7.15 17.44 11.86
N PRO A 361 7.18 18.31 12.89
CA PRO A 361 7.51 19.72 12.73
C PRO A 361 8.95 19.98 12.27
N ALA A 362 9.85 19.01 12.45
CA ALA A 362 11.23 19.10 11.97
C ALA A 362 11.40 18.60 10.52
N GLY A 363 10.35 18.01 9.92
CA GLY A 363 10.37 17.53 8.55
C GLY A 363 11.31 16.36 8.31
N ILE A 364 11.60 15.55 9.33
CA ILE A 364 12.58 14.45 9.25
C ILE A 364 12.02 13.14 8.72
N CYS A 365 10.70 12.91 8.83
CA CYS A 365 10.07 11.62 8.50
C CYS A 365 9.84 11.51 7.00
N ASN A 366 10.52 10.57 6.32
CA ASN A 366 10.44 10.32 4.87
C ASN A 366 10.37 11.61 4.03
N PRO A 367 11.30 12.57 4.20
CA PRO A 367 11.20 13.90 3.60
C PRO A 367 11.17 13.83 2.07
N GLY A 368 10.20 14.52 1.47
CA GLY A 368 10.09 14.67 0.03
C GLY A 368 9.47 13.49 -0.72
N ILE A 369 9.06 12.41 -0.04
CA ILE A 369 8.53 11.21 -0.70
C ILE A 369 7.20 11.45 -1.43
N LEU A 370 6.37 12.35 -0.92
CA LEU A 370 5.03 12.65 -1.46
C LEU A 370 5.05 13.79 -2.50
N PRO A 371 3.94 14.00 -3.25
CA PRO A 371 3.80 15.13 -4.17
C PRO A 371 4.03 16.45 -3.46
N GLY A 372 4.63 17.42 -4.17
CA GLY A 372 4.91 18.75 -3.62
C GLY A 372 6.07 18.80 -2.63
N GLY A 373 6.87 17.71 -2.52
CA GLY A 373 8.04 17.66 -1.67
C GLY A 373 7.73 17.47 -0.16
N ILE A 374 6.58 16.85 0.15
CA ILE A 374 6.17 16.53 1.52
C ILE A 374 6.87 15.27 2.01
#